data_eaeb6169289072d85b2e251e54cd1dd4
#
_entry.id   eaeb6169289072d85b2e251e54cd1dd4
#
_cell.length_a   1.000
_cell.length_b   1.000
_cell.length_c   1.000
_cell.angle_alpha   90.00
_cell.angle_beta   90.00
_cell.angle_gamma   90.00
#
_symmetry.space_group_name_H-M   'P 1'
#
loop_
_entity.id
_entity.type
_entity.pdbx_description
1 polymer ?
#
loop_
_entity_poly.entity_id
_entity_poly.type
_entity_poly.pdbx_seq_one_letter_code
_entity_poly.pdbx_strand_id
1 'polypeptide(L)'
;MGRDFLVNSAITTASDISMAGTKAAQSRYLIIDKTDSLILFRDPKYNVRLNEQDDNQEAAFALSRSNAIYKAFPIEGYTSDSTAVVFNATSYFSCSNKDVLNLSGRSYGGMLTIVSASPQSKTSFVDSADAFDN
;
A
#
# COMPACT_ATOMS: atom_id res chain seq x y z
N MET A 1 6.00 -17.45 3.05
CA MET A 1 5.38 -17.00 1.79
C MET A 1 4.51 -15.79 2.15
N GLY A 2 4.70 -14.66 1.49
CA GLY A 2 3.99 -13.43 1.83
C GLY A 2 2.49 -13.52 1.56
N ARG A 3 1.70 -12.73 2.28
CA ARG A 3 0.25 -12.61 2.09
C ARG A 3 -0.05 -11.42 1.19
N ASP A 4 -0.94 -11.60 0.22
CA ASP A 4 -1.36 -10.57 -0.73
C ASP A 4 -2.47 -9.70 -0.13
N PHE A 5 -2.35 -8.39 -0.30
CA PHE A 5 -3.33 -7.40 0.14
C PHE A 5 -3.66 -6.42 -0.98
N LEU A 6 -4.94 -6.07 -1.07
CA LEU A 6 -5.39 -4.92 -1.85
C LEU A 6 -5.68 -3.77 -0.89
N VAL A 7 -4.85 -2.74 -0.95
CA VAL A 7 -5.02 -1.53 -0.14
C VAL A 7 -5.88 -0.53 -0.89
N ASN A 8 -6.99 -0.14 -0.26
CA ASN A 8 -7.87 0.93 -0.72
C ASN A 8 -7.98 1.98 0.36
N SER A 9 -8.03 3.24 -0.03
CA SER A 9 -8.25 4.36 0.88
C SER A 9 -9.41 5.24 0.40
N ALA A 10 -10.21 5.70 1.34
CA ALA A 10 -11.34 6.59 1.09
C ALA A 10 -11.26 7.83 1.99
N ILE A 11 -11.85 8.92 1.53
CA ILE A 11 -11.99 10.14 2.32
C ILE A 11 -13.29 10.03 3.12
N THR A 12 -13.19 9.95 4.45
CA THR A 12 -14.38 9.89 5.32
C THR A 12 -14.99 11.26 5.51
N THR A 13 -14.15 12.26 5.79
CA THR A 13 -14.55 13.65 5.98
C THR A 13 -13.61 14.60 5.27
N ALA A 14 -14.14 15.66 4.70
CA ALA A 14 -13.39 16.73 4.07
C ALA A 14 -14.12 18.07 4.31
N SER A 15 -13.37 19.16 4.21
CA SER A 15 -13.96 20.51 4.24
C SER A 15 -14.89 20.77 3.05
N ASP A 16 -14.65 20.10 1.93
CA ASP A 16 -15.52 20.08 0.77
C ASP A 16 -16.34 18.76 0.81
N ILE A 17 -17.65 18.88 0.97
CA ILE A 17 -18.58 17.75 1.06
C ILE A 17 -18.56 16.86 -0.19
N SER A 18 -18.20 17.41 -1.34
CA SER A 18 -18.10 16.66 -2.61
C SER A 18 -16.98 15.62 -2.60
N MET A 19 -16.02 15.75 -1.69
CA MET A 19 -14.90 14.85 -1.56
C MET A 19 -15.17 13.68 -0.58
N ALA A 20 -16.12 13.84 0.33
CA ALA A 20 -16.46 12.78 1.29
C ALA A 20 -16.99 11.54 0.57
N GLY A 21 -16.56 10.36 1.01
CA GLY A 21 -16.90 9.08 0.39
C GLY A 21 -16.13 8.78 -0.92
N THR A 22 -15.28 9.68 -1.40
CA THR A 22 -14.48 9.43 -2.61
C THR A 22 -13.21 8.67 -2.27
N LYS A 23 -12.63 8.04 -3.29
CA LYS A 23 -11.36 7.32 -3.16
C LYS A 23 -10.22 8.30 -2.85
N ALA A 24 -9.46 8.06 -1.80
CA ALA A 24 -8.38 8.96 -1.37
C ALA A 24 -7.10 8.81 -2.21
N ALA A 25 -6.80 7.59 -2.64
CA ALA A 25 -5.67 7.27 -3.53
C ALA A 25 -6.04 6.15 -4.49
N GLN A 26 -5.16 5.82 -5.43
CA GLN A 26 -5.34 4.63 -6.25
C GLN A 26 -5.15 3.36 -5.42
N SER A 27 -5.93 2.32 -5.73
CA SER A 27 -5.77 1.00 -5.09
C SER A 27 -4.36 0.46 -5.38
N ARG A 28 -3.75 -0.14 -4.37
CA ARG A 28 -2.43 -0.73 -4.49
C ARG A 28 -2.43 -2.18 -4.02
N TYR A 29 -1.83 -3.04 -4.82
CA TYR A 29 -1.51 -4.39 -4.40
C TYR A 29 -0.20 -4.40 -3.64
N LEU A 30 -0.17 -5.07 -2.50
CA LEU A 30 1.02 -5.28 -1.68
C LEU A 30 1.13 -6.74 -1.30
N ILE A 31 2.35 -7.25 -1.28
CA ILE A 31 2.69 -8.50 -0.62
C ILE A 31 3.32 -8.14 0.72
N ILE A 32 2.72 -8.61 1.81
CA ILE A 32 3.32 -8.49 3.14
C ILE A 32 4.06 -9.77 3.45
N ASP A 33 5.36 -9.65 3.60
CA ASP A 33 6.29 -10.74 3.85
C ASP A 33 7.04 -10.52 5.16
N LYS A 34 7.48 -11.59 5.80
CA LYS A 34 8.19 -11.56 7.08
C LYS A 34 9.58 -12.14 6.93
N THR A 35 10.57 -11.46 7.47
CA THR A 35 11.90 -11.99 7.76
C THR A 35 12.07 -12.18 9.27
N ASP A 36 13.26 -12.55 9.73
CA ASP A 36 13.54 -12.76 11.15
C ASP A 36 13.32 -11.49 11.99
N SER A 37 13.55 -10.31 11.41
CA SER A 37 13.52 -9.03 12.13
C SER A 37 12.66 -7.94 11.48
N LEU A 38 12.18 -8.17 10.26
CA LEU A 38 11.47 -7.15 9.49
C LEU A 38 10.16 -7.68 8.90
N ILE A 39 9.18 -6.79 8.85
CA ILE A 39 8.01 -6.92 7.97
C ILE A 39 8.29 -6.12 6.69
N LEU A 40 8.16 -6.78 5.56
CA LEU A 40 8.45 -6.21 4.25
C LEU A 40 7.15 -6.02 3.46
N PHE A 41 6.91 -4.81 3.01
CA PHE A 41 5.90 -4.51 2.02
C PHE A 41 6.55 -4.54 0.64
N ARG A 42 6.09 -5.43 -0.24
CA ARG A 42 6.64 -5.63 -1.57
C ARG A 42 5.64 -5.29 -2.65
N ASP A 43 6.12 -4.72 -3.74
CA ASP A 43 5.35 -4.53 -4.96
C ASP A 43 5.33 -5.82 -5.79
N PRO A 44 4.16 -6.42 -6.02
CA PRO A 44 4.06 -7.59 -6.88
C PRO A 44 4.30 -7.22 -8.36
N LYS A 45 5.13 -7.99 -9.04
CA LYS A 45 5.36 -7.86 -10.48
C LYS A 45 4.49 -8.85 -11.27
N TYR A 46 3.22 -8.52 -11.47
CA TYR A 46 2.28 -9.37 -12.22
C TYR A 46 2.42 -9.27 -13.74
N ASN A 47 3.15 -8.28 -14.26
CA ASN A 47 3.15 -7.92 -15.68
C ASN A 47 4.14 -8.70 -16.55
N VAL A 48 4.94 -9.59 -15.94
CA VAL A 48 5.97 -10.32 -16.68
C VAL A 48 5.64 -11.81 -16.65
N ARG A 49 5.44 -12.41 -17.82
CA ARG A 49 5.21 -13.84 -17.99
C ARG A 49 6.25 -14.40 -18.95
N LEU A 50 6.77 -15.58 -18.66
CA LEU A 50 7.53 -16.37 -19.61
C LEU A 50 6.60 -16.99 -20.64
N ASN A 51 7.00 -16.91 -21.90
CA ASN A 51 6.23 -17.45 -23.03
C ASN A 51 6.72 -18.82 -23.46
N GLU A 52 7.87 -19.28 -22.97
CA GLU A 52 8.50 -20.57 -23.30
C GLU A 52 8.98 -21.27 -22.02
N GLN A 53 8.88 -22.59 -22.01
CA GLN A 53 9.35 -23.48 -20.93
C GLN A 53 10.79 -23.89 -21.22
N ASP A 54 11.75 -23.11 -20.74
CA ASP A 54 13.19 -23.47 -20.67
C ASP A 54 13.63 -23.32 -19.21
N ASP A 55 14.11 -24.39 -18.60
CA ASP A 55 14.50 -24.44 -17.19
C ASP A 55 15.55 -23.39 -16.82
N ASN A 56 16.47 -23.03 -17.73
CA ASN A 56 17.46 -21.98 -17.49
C ASN A 56 16.85 -20.58 -17.53
N GLN A 57 15.90 -20.37 -18.42
CA GLN A 57 15.15 -19.11 -18.50
C GLN A 57 14.23 -18.96 -17.30
N GLU A 58 13.62 -20.05 -16.83
CA GLU A 58 12.79 -20.05 -15.63
C GLU A 58 13.58 -19.70 -14.38
N ALA A 59 14.80 -20.26 -14.21
CA ALA A 59 15.68 -19.90 -13.10
C ALA A 59 16.15 -18.44 -13.16
N ALA A 60 16.54 -17.94 -14.33
CA ALA A 60 16.92 -16.54 -14.52
C ALA A 60 15.73 -15.59 -14.31
N PHE A 61 14.56 -16.00 -14.76
CA PHE A 61 13.32 -15.26 -14.59
C PHE A 61 12.88 -15.20 -13.12
N ALA A 62 13.00 -16.30 -12.38
CA ALA A 62 12.70 -16.34 -10.95
C ALA A 62 13.58 -15.36 -10.15
N LEU A 63 14.87 -15.25 -10.50
CA LEU A 63 15.79 -14.28 -9.91
C LEU A 63 15.42 -12.83 -10.27
N SER A 64 15.03 -12.58 -11.53
CA SER A 64 14.66 -11.23 -12.00
C SER A 64 13.27 -10.79 -11.51
N ARG A 65 12.43 -11.74 -11.11
CA ARG A 65 11.04 -11.52 -10.66
C ARG A 65 10.92 -11.26 -9.15
N SER A 66 12.02 -11.07 -8.45
CA SER A 66 11.94 -10.71 -7.04
C SER A 66 11.08 -9.45 -6.88
N ASN A 67 10.02 -9.55 -6.09
CA ASN A 67 9.15 -8.41 -5.80
C ASN A 67 9.96 -7.32 -5.11
N ALA A 68 9.95 -6.11 -5.64
CA ALA A 68 10.71 -5.01 -5.09
C ALA A 68 10.24 -4.70 -3.67
N ILE A 69 11.17 -4.50 -2.74
CA ILE A 69 10.84 -4.03 -1.41
C ILE A 69 10.42 -2.56 -1.53
N TYR A 70 9.17 -2.29 -1.17
CA TYR A 70 8.62 -0.94 -1.18
C TYR A 70 8.88 -0.23 0.17
N LYS A 71 8.60 -0.93 1.28
CA LYS A 71 8.88 -0.48 2.65
C LYS A 71 9.28 -1.65 3.54
N ALA A 72 10.03 -1.35 4.58
CA ALA A 72 10.41 -2.31 5.61
C ALA A 72 10.14 -1.70 7.00
N PHE A 73 9.60 -2.51 7.90
CA PHE A 73 9.28 -2.13 9.27
C PHE A 73 9.94 -3.11 10.24
N PRO A 74 10.62 -2.65 11.29
CA PRO A 74 11.16 -3.54 12.30
C PRO A 74 10.01 -4.23 13.06
N ILE A 75 10.21 -5.50 13.40
CA ILE A 75 9.33 -6.21 14.32
C ILE A 75 9.60 -5.68 15.72
N GLU A 76 8.57 -5.15 16.38
CA GLU A 76 8.65 -4.61 17.73
C GLU A 76 8.32 -5.67 18.80
N GLY A 77 7.60 -6.71 18.43
CA GLY A 77 7.21 -7.77 19.33
C GLY A 77 6.36 -8.85 18.69
N TYR A 78 5.95 -9.78 19.53
CA TYR A 78 5.04 -10.87 19.17
C TYR A 78 3.88 -10.88 20.14
N THR A 79 2.74 -11.41 19.73
CA THR A 79 1.63 -11.68 20.63
C THR A 79 2.04 -12.71 21.69
N SER A 80 1.34 -12.75 22.81
CA SER A 80 1.66 -13.64 23.94
C SER A 80 1.69 -15.14 23.56
N ASP A 81 0.93 -15.52 22.53
CA ASP A 81 0.88 -16.86 21.96
C ASP A 81 1.86 -17.07 20.80
N SER A 82 2.66 -16.03 20.45
CA SER A 82 3.62 -16.02 19.35
C SER A 82 3.02 -16.30 17.96
N THR A 83 1.69 -16.17 17.80
CA THR A 83 1.00 -16.43 16.52
C THR A 83 1.03 -15.24 15.59
N ALA A 84 1.16 -14.02 16.13
CA ALA A 84 1.19 -12.80 15.34
C ALA A 84 2.38 -11.91 15.71
N VAL A 85 2.78 -11.06 14.78
CA VAL A 85 3.83 -10.07 14.96
C VAL A 85 3.25 -8.67 15.13
N VAL A 86 3.92 -7.86 15.92
CA VAL A 86 3.58 -6.45 16.16
C VAL A 86 4.67 -5.57 15.56
N PHE A 87 4.28 -4.60 14.76
CA PHE A 87 5.18 -3.62 14.17
C PHE A 87 4.50 -2.27 14.00
N ASN A 88 5.29 -1.21 13.92
CA ASN A 88 4.78 0.14 13.77
C ASN A 88 4.67 0.53 12.29
N ALA A 89 3.47 0.57 11.75
CA ALA A 89 3.18 0.96 10.38
C ALA A 89 2.72 2.44 10.23
N THR A 90 2.84 3.27 11.25
CA THR A 90 2.38 4.67 11.26
C THR A 90 2.91 5.47 10.07
N SER A 91 4.15 5.24 9.67
CA SER A 91 4.74 5.92 8.51
C SER A 91 4.11 5.53 7.18
N TYR A 92 3.48 4.36 7.10
CA TYR A 92 2.71 3.94 5.93
C TYR A 92 1.30 4.53 5.97
N PHE A 93 0.59 4.39 7.08
CA PHE A 93 -0.76 4.91 7.30
C PHE A 93 -0.75 6.39 7.67
N SER A 94 -0.06 7.20 6.89
CA SER A 94 0.03 8.65 7.06
C SER A 94 -0.54 9.36 5.85
N CYS A 95 -1.26 10.46 6.05
CA CYS A 95 -1.76 11.30 4.96
C CYS A 95 -0.65 11.92 4.11
N SER A 96 0.60 11.90 4.54
CA SER A 96 1.76 12.25 3.72
C SER A 96 2.16 11.16 2.72
N ASN A 97 1.69 9.93 2.91
CA ASN A 97 1.93 8.84 1.98
C ASN A 97 0.93 8.91 0.81
N LYS A 98 1.45 9.00 -0.43
CA LYS A 98 0.63 9.08 -1.65
C LYS A 98 -0.21 7.84 -1.93
N ASP A 99 0.11 6.70 -1.31
CA ASP A 99 -0.72 5.49 -1.39
C ASP A 99 -1.95 5.58 -0.48
N VAL A 100 -1.92 6.44 0.52
CA VAL A 100 -3.02 6.69 1.45
C VAL A 100 -3.83 7.90 1.04
N LEU A 101 -3.17 8.99 0.66
CA LEU A 101 -3.82 10.20 0.19
C LEU A 101 -3.08 10.80 -1.00
N ASN A 102 -3.73 10.80 -2.17
CA ASN A 102 -3.21 11.43 -3.37
C ASN A 102 -4.31 12.19 -4.10
N LEU A 103 -4.32 13.48 -3.91
CA LEU A 103 -5.29 14.40 -4.52
C LEU A 103 -4.80 14.97 -5.86
N SER A 104 -3.56 14.72 -6.25
CA SER A 104 -2.99 15.25 -7.49
C SER A 104 -3.63 14.63 -8.74
N GLY A 105 -3.79 15.42 -9.78
CA GLY A 105 -4.34 14.97 -11.07
C GLY A 105 -5.83 14.63 -11.04
N ARG A 106 -6.59 15.02 -10.01
CA ARG A 106 -8.02 14.77 -9.90
C ARG A 106 -8.84 15.84 -10.58
N SER A 107 -9.88 15.42 -11.28
CA SER A 107 -10.90 16.31 -11.83
C SER A 107 -12.18 16.18 -11.00
N TYR A 108 -12.72 17.30 -10.55
CA TYR A 108 -13.96 17.38 -9.79
C TYR A 108 -15.00 18.12 -10.62
N GLY A 109 -16.14 17.45 -10.84
CA GLY A 109 -17.29 18.05 -11.56
C GLY A 109 -17.02 18.51 -12.98
N GLY A 110 -15.99 18.00 -13.65
CA GLY A 110 -15.65 18.34 -15.03
C GLY A 110 -15.06 19.73 -15.25
N MET A 111 -15.02 20.58 -14.21
CA MET A 111 -14.54 21.98 -14.33
C MET A 111 -13.25 22.28 -13.57
N LEU A 112 -12.91 21.50 -12.58
CA LEU A 112 -11.73 21.74 -11.75
C LEU A 112 -10.76 20.56 -11.81
N THR A 113 -9.53 20.82 -12.24
CA THR A 113 -8.46 19.83 -12.18
C THR A 113 -7.47 20.22 -11.11
N ILE A 114 -7.29 19.38 -10.10
CA ILE A 114 -6.26 19.54 -9.09
C ILE A 114 -4.94 19.05 -9.68
N VAL A 115 -4.04 19.96 -10.02
CA VAL A 115 -2.72 19.62 -10.60
C VAL A 115 -1.76 19.13 -9.52
N SER A 116 -1.80 19.75 -8.34
CA SER A 116 -1.04 19.31 -7.18
C SER A 116 -1.79 19.71 -5.91
N ALA A 117 -1.84 18.80 -4.94
CA ALA A 117 -2.37 19.08 -3.60
C ALA A 117 -1.52 18.37 -2.56
N SER A 118 -1.40 18.99 -1.40
CA SER A 118 -0.72 18.42 -0.25
C SER A 118 -1.68 18.38 0.94
N PRO A 119 -1.66 17.32 1.74
CA PRO A 119 -2.47 17.26 2.95
C PRO A 119 -2.04 18.33 3.93
N GLN A 120 -3.00 18.90 4.63
CA GLN A 120 -2.75 19.85 5.71
C GLN A 120 -2.29 19.07 6.95
N SER A 121 -1.01 19.10 7.27
CA SER A 121 -0.40 18.26 8.30
C SER A 121 -1.03 18.37 9.71
N LYS A 122 -1.69 19.48 10.00
CA LYS A 122 -2.37 19.72 11.29
C LYS A 122 -3.80 19.21 11.34
N THR A 123 -4.43 18.97 10.20
CA THR A 123 -5.87 18.66 10.08
C THR A 123 -6.17 17.44 9.23
N SER A 124 -5.14 16.80 8.67
CA SER A 124 -5.28 15.58 7.87
C SER A 124 -4.71 14.40 8.65
N PHE A 125 -5.53 13.42 8.95
CA PHE A 125 -5.15 12.21 9.70
C PHE A 125 -5.90 11.00 9.15
N VAL A 126 -5.39 9.82 9.44
CA VAL A 126 -6.05 8.55 9.15
C VAL A 126 -7.00 8.25 10.31
N ASP A 127 -8.28 8.13 9.99
CA ASP A 127 -9.34 7.89 10.97
C ASP A 127 -9.37 6.43 11.42
N SER A 128 -9.38 5.51 10.46
CA SER A 128 -9.33 4.08 10.72
C SER A 128 -8.54 3.32 9.66
N ALA A 129 -8.11 2.12 9.99
CA ALA A 129 -7.55 1.16 9.06
C ALA A 129 -8.11 -0.23 9.39
N ASP A 130 -8.87 -0.80 8.47
CA ASP A 130 -9.55 -2.08 8.65
C ASP A 130 -8.96 -3.11 7.68
N ALA A 131 -8.81 -4.34 8.13
CA ALA A 131 -8.42 -5.46 7.30
C ALA A 131 -9.59 -6.45 7.18
N PHE A 132 -9.86 -6.87 5.95
CA PHE A 132 -10.89 -7.85 5.65
C PHE A 132 -10.22 -9.14 5.17
N ASP A 133 -10.63 -10.27 5.73
CA ASP A 133 -10.26 -11.59 5.22
C ASP A 133 -11.15 -11.93 4.02
N ASN A 134 -10.51 -12.40 2.93
CA ASN A 134 -11.19 -12.97 1.77
C ASN A 134 -11.32 -14.49 1.91
#